data_6874166a4b2a2f9742a40f7c4e9f55cb
#
_entry.id   6874166a4b2a2f9742a40f7c4e9f55cb
#
_cell.length_a   1.000
_cell.length_b   1.000
_cell.length_c   1.000
_cell.angle_alpha   90.00
_cell.angle_beta   90.00
_cell.angle_gamma   90.00
#
_symmetry.space_group_name_H-M   'P 1'
#
loop_
_entity.id
_entity.type
_entity.pdbx_description
1 polymer ?
#
loop_
_entity_poly.entity_id
_entity_poly.type
_entity_poly.pdbx_seq_one_letter_code
_entity_poly.pdbx_strand_id
1 'polypeptide(L)'
;MWRMPTDFRDGKTFPRRGREAIGDALWLARVADKGRAAAAGTIYDYIYPCPMDQGMMERWGISADEFNEALRRNPTDESLFAWFSDRVRDEDIRVANEWLVRERSENLDRQDAEEVAPVQSR
;
A
#
# COMPACT_ATOMS: atom_id res chain seq x y z
N MET A 1 15.10 5.32 13.66
CA MET A 1 15.04 5.37 12.18
C MET A 1 13.83 4.62 11.67
N TRP A 2 13.04 5.29 10.92
CA TRP A 2 11.83 4.70 10.36
C TRP A 2 12.19 3.81 9.17
N ARG A 3 11.61 2.60 9.14
CA ARG A 3 11.84 1.67 8.04
C ARG A 3 10.54 1.29 7.40
N MET A 4 10.55 1.32 6.07
CA MET A 4 9.41 0.81 5.30
C MET A 4 9.68 -0.66 4.99
N PRO A 5 8.73 -1.55 5.26
CA PRO A 5 8.93 -2.98 4.98
C PRO A 5 8.89 -3.22 3.48
N THR A 6 9.96 -3.74 2.92
CA THR A 6 10.06 -4.01 1.49
C THR A 6 10.68 -5.35 1.17
N ASP A 7 10.86 -6.21 2.17
CA ASP A 7 11.39 -7.56 1.95
C ASP A 7 10.53 -8.53 2.74
N PHE A 8 9.71 -9.29 2.02
CA PHE A 8 8.75 -10.20 2.64
C PHE A 8 9.16 -11.65 2.52
N ARG A 9 10.42 -11.90 2.14
CA ARG A 9 10.88 -13.28 1.89
C ARG A 9 11.02 -14.10 3.15
N ASP A 10 11.13 -13.46 4.32
CA ASP A 10 11.25 -14.19 5.57
C ASP A 10 9.91 -14.75 6.07
N GLY A 11 8.81 -14.39 5.44
CA GLY A 11 7.48 -14.83 5.86
C GLY A 11 7.00 -14.19 7.14
N LYS A 12 7.73 -13.21 7.67
CA LYS A 12 7.42 -12.56 8.95
C LYS A 12 7.32 -11.05 8.81
N THR A 13 7.79 -10.51 7.70
CA THR A 13 7.70 -9.09 7.40
C THR A 13 6.57 -8.93 6.40
N PHE A 14 5.65 -8.05 6.69
CA PHE A 14 4.46 -7.85 5.88
C PHE A 14 4.40 -6.41 5.37
N PRO A 15 3.75 -6.19 4.22
CA PRO A 15 3.46 -4.81 3.82
C PRO A 15 2.61 -4.15 4.89
N ARG A 16 2.70 -2.84 4.98
CA ARG A 16 1.82 -2.12 5.90
C ARG A 16 0.38 -2.44 5.53
N ARG A 17 -0.50 -2.36 6.53
CA ARG A 17 -1.88 -2.78 6.31
C ARG A 17 -2.65 -1.70 5.58
N GLY A 18 -3.75 -2.12 4.94
CA GLY A 18 -4.55 -1.19 4.17
C GLY A 18 -5.12 -0.04 5.00
N ARG A 19 -5.35 -0.29 6.29
CA ARG A 19 -5.87 0.75 7.19
C ARG A 19 -4.81 1.75 7.63
N GLU A 20 -3.54 1.46 7.44
CA GLU A 20 -2.48 2.42 7.72
C GLU A 20 -2.42 3.41 6.57
N ALA A 21 -2.70 4.66 6.86
CA ALA A 21 -2.78 5.68 5.83
C ALA A 21 -1.45 6.42 5.70
N ILE A 22 -1.19 6.93 4.51
CA ILE A 22 -0.20 7.99 4.34
C ILE A 22 -1.02 9.24 4.06
N GLY A 23 -0.90 10.23 4.93
CA GLY A 23 -1.80 11.37 4.87
C GLY A 23 -3.23 10.88 5.08
N ASP A 24 -4.13 11.24 4.19
CA ASP A 24 -5.52 10.79 4.25
C ASP A 24 -5.82 9.63 3.30
N ALA A 25 -4.80 9.03 2.70
CA ALA A 25 -4.99 7.97 1.71
C ALA A 25 -4.78 6.61 2.35
N LEU A 26 -5.86 5.86 2.50
CA LEU A 26 -5.79 4.45 2.91
C LEU A 26 -5.20 3.64 1.77
N TRP A 27 -4.58 2.51 2.11
CA TRP A 27 -3.99 1.57 1.16
C TRP A 27 -2.72 2.07 0.50
N LEU A 28 -2.44 3.36 0.53
CA LEU A 28 -1.26 3.91 -0.16
C LEU A 28 0.02 3.35 0.43
N ALA A 29 0.11 3.23 1.76
CA ALA A 29 1.29 2.66 2.39
C ALA A 29 1.51 1.21 1.95
N ARG A 30 0.42 0.43 1.92
CA ARG A 30 0.51 -0.99 1.57
C ARG A 30 0.94 -1.17 0.12
N VAL A 31 0.31 -0.45 -0.80
CA VAL A 31 0.66 -0.63 -2.20
C VAL A 31 2.06 -0.08 -2.49
N ALA A 32 2.49 0.93 -1.77
CA ALA A 32 3.86 1.43 -1.91
C ALA A 32 4.87 0.38 -1.46
N ASP A 33 4.63 -0.26 -0.32
CA ASP A 33 5.52 -1.31 0.17
C ASP A 33 5.59 -2.47 -0.83
N LYS A 34 4.44 -2.89 -1.36
CA LYS A 34 4.39 -3.98 -2.33
C LYS A 34 5.09 -3.59 -3.63
N GLY A 35 4.88 -2.38 -4.10
CA GLY A 35 5.52 -1.93 -5.33
C GLY A 35 7.03 -1.85 -5.21
N ARG A 36 7.52 -1.37 -4.07
CA ARG A 36 8.96 -1.31 -3.82
C ARG A 36 9.55 -2.71 -3.70
N ALA A 37 8.85 -3.62 -3.03
CA ALA A 37 9.29 -5.00 -2.90
C ALA A 37 9.32 -5.69 -4.27
N ALA A 38 8.32 -5.45 -5.10
CA ALA A 38 8.28 -6.02 -6.44
C ALA A 38 9.48 -5.54 -7.26
N ALA A 39 9.79 -4.25 -7.18
CA ALA A 39 10.93 -3.69 -7.91
C ALA A 39 12.25 -4.26 -7.42
N ALA A 40 12.35 -4.59 -6.14
CA ALA A 40 13.56 -5.13 -5.54
C ALA A 40 13.65 -6.65 -5.64
N GLY A 41 12.60 -7.32 -6.13
CA GLY A 41 12.58 -8.78 -6.22
C GLY A 41 12.36 -9.46 -4.88
N THR A 42 11.77 -8.77 -3.91
CA THR A 42 11.63 -9.27 -2.54
C THR A 42 10.17 -9.41 -2.12
N ILE A 43 9.25 -9.41 -3.08
CA ILE A 43 7.81 -9.41 -2.78
C ILE A 43 7.31 -10.78 -2.31
N TYR A 44 8.00 -11.85 -2.66
CA TYR A 44 7.71 -13.22 -2.21
C TYR A 44 6.30 -13.63 -2.66
N ASP A 45 5.42 -13.94 -1.70
CA ASP A 45 4.09 -14.48 -2.01
C ASP A 45 3.05 -13.42 -2.34
N TYR A 46 3.38 -12.16 -2.17
CA TYR A 46 2.41 -11.11 -2.47
C TYR A 46 2.34 -10.86 -3.97
N ILE A 47 1.15 -10.49 -4.42
CA ILE A 47 0.91 -10.18 -5.83
C ILE A 47 0.80 -8.67 -5.97
N TYR A 48 1.50 -8.12 -6.94
CA TYR A 48 1.46 -6.69 -7.19
C TYR A 48 1.45 -6.42 -8.70
N PRO A 49 0.48 -5.67 -9.21
CA PRO A 49 -0.69 -5.20 -8.48
C PRO A 49 -1.75 -6.30 -8.38
N CYS A 50 -2.28 -6.48 -7.18
CA CYS A 50 -3.39 -7.40 -6.97
C CYS A 50 -4.71 -6.70 -7.34
N PRO A 51 -5.83 -7.43 -7.40
CA PRO A 51 -7.11 -6.78 -7.73
C PRO A 51 -7.46 -5.60 -6.83
N MET A 52 -7.12 -5.64 -5.55
CA MET A 52 -7.38 -4.51 -4.67
C MET A 52 -6.47 -3.33 -4.97
N ASP A 53 -5.20 -3.59 -5.26
CA ASP A 53 -4.29 -2.54 -5.68
C ASP A 53 -4.84 -1.85 -6.93
N GLN A 54 -5.30 -2.65 -7.90
CA GLN A 54 -5.85 -2.12 -9.13
C GLN A 54 -7.13 -1.35 -8.89
N GLY A 55 -7.98 -1.83 -7.98
CA GLY A 55 -9.22 -1.14 -7.63
C GLY A 55 -8.96 0.23 -7.04
N MET A 56 -7.97 0.34 -6.17
CA MET A 56 -7.61 1.63 -5.60
C MET A 56 -7.00 2.55 -6.66
N MET A 57 -6.06 2.04 -7.47
CA MET A 57 -5.44 2.85 -8.51
C MET A 57 -6.45 3.37 -9.52
N GLU A 58 -7.43 2.54 -9.87
CA GLU A 58 -8.49 2.94 -10.79
C GLU A 58 -9.27 4.13 -10.22
N ARG A 59 -9.61 4.06 -8.95
CA ARG A 59 -10.35 5.14 -8.30
C ARG A 59 -9.51 6.39 -8.13
N TRP A 60 -8.20 6.23 -7.89
CA TRP A 60 -7.29 7.37 -7.84
C TRP A 60 -7.05 7.98 -9.22
N GLY A 61 -7.30 7.22 -10.28
CA GLY A 61 -7.08 7.71 -11.64
C GLY A 61 -5.64 7.62 -12.10
N ILE A 62 -4.88 6.67 -11.56
CA ILE A 62 -3.48 6.47 -11.95
C ILE A 62 -3.29 5.04 -12.43
N SER A 63 -2.28 4.84 -13.27
CA SER A 63 -1.93 3.51 -13.74
C SER A 63 -0.84 2.92 -12.84
N ALA A 64 -0.67 1.59 -12.93
CA ALA A 64 0.40 0.92 -12.20
C ALA A 64 1.77 1.42 -12.69
N ASP A 65 1.93 1.63 -14.00
CA ASP A 65 3.19 2.12 -14.53
C ASP A 65 3.51 3.52 -13.97
N GLU A 66 2.50 4.38 -13.93
CA GLU A 66 2.67 5.72 -13.37
C GLU A 66 3.06 5.66 -11.90
N PHE A 67 2.41 4.77 -11.16
CA PHE A 67 2.70 4.60 -9.73
C PHE A 67 4.10 4.04 -9.50
N ASN A 68 4.50 3.08 -10.32
CA ASN A 68 5.85 2.51 -10.22
C ASN A 68 6.92 3.57 -10.46
N GLU A 69 6.69 4.43 -11.42
CA GLU A 69 7.62 5.53 -11.69
C GLU A 69 7.67 6.49 -10.51
N ALA A 70 6.51 6.78 -9.91
CA ALA A 70 6.45 7.64 -8.74
C ALA A 70 7.22 7.04 -7.57
N LEU A 71 7.08 5.73 -7.35
CA LEU A 71 7.82 5.06 -6.28
C LEU A 71 9.33 5.19 -6.48
N ARG A 72 9.77 5.04 -7.72
CA ARG A 72 11.20 5.13 -8.03
C ARG A 72 11.74 6.51 -7.74
N ARG A 73 10.94 7.55 -8.01
CA ARG A 73 11.36 8.94 -7.84
C ARG A 73 11.15 9.46 -6.42
N ASN A 74 10.32 8.80 -5.63
CA ASN A 74 9.92 9.29 -4.32
C ASN A 74 10.16 8.21 -3.27
N PRO A 75 11.38 8.12 -2.74
CA PRO A 75 11.75 7.00 -1.86
C PRO A 75 11.21 7.09 -0.45
N THR A 76 10.64 8.22 -0.05
CA THR A 76 10.08 8.36 1.30
C THR A 76 8.57 8.49 1.24
N ASP A 77 7.91 8.21 2.36
CA ASP A 77 6.46 8.42 2.44
C ASP A 77 6.11 9.88 2.18
N GLU A 78 6.91 10.79 2.71
CA GLU A 78 6.64 12.22 2.55
C GLU A 78 6.72 12.65 1.10
N SER A 79 7.77 12.24 0.40
CA SER A 79 7.92 12.62 -1.00
C SER A 79 6.88 11.94 -1.86
N LEU A 80 6.54 10.69 -1.53
CA LEU A 80 5.49 9.97 -2.27
C LEU A 80 4.14 10.65 -2.08
N PHE A 81 3.80 11.04 -0.85
CA PHE A 81 2.51 11.67 -0.62
C PHE A 81 2.45 13.06 -1.26
N ALA A 82 3.56 13.77 -1.30
CA ALA A 82 3.60 15.06 -2.00
C ALA A 82 3.24 14.87 -3.48
N TRP A 83 3.83 13.87 -4.12
CA TRP A 83 3.48 13.54 -5.50
C TRP A 83 2.02 13.12 -5.60
N PHE A 84 1.59 12.26 -4.69
CA PHE A 84 0.24 11.68 -4.73
C PHE A 84 -0.83 12.75 -4.57
N SER A 85 -0.66 13.63 -3.59
CA SER A 85 -1.67 14.66 -3.31
C SER A 85 -1.73 15.71 -4.43
N ASP A 86 -0.64 15.89 -5.16
CA ASP A 86 -0.63 16.80 -6.31
C ASP A 86 -1.27 16.15 -7.53
N ARG A 87 -1.17 14.84 -7.66
CA ARG A 87 -1.63 14.10 -8.84
C ARG A 87 -3.06 13.62 -8.71
N VAL A 88 -3.51 13.26 -7.50
CA VAL A 88 -4.81 12.65 -7.25
C VAL A 88 -5.69 13.65 -6.53
N ARG A 89 -6.92 13.83 -7.02
CA ARG A 89 -7.83 14.81 -6.41
C ARG A 89 -8.32 14.29 -5.06
N ASP A 90 -8.56 15.24 -4.14
CA ASP A 90 -9.08 14.90 -2.82
C ASP A 90 -10.36 14.08 -2.90
N GLU A 91 -11.23 14.41 -3.84
CA GLU A 91 -12.46 13.66 -4.03
C GLU A 91 -12.17 12.19 -4.37
N ASP A 92 -11.20 11.95 -5.23
CA ASP A 92 -10.87 10.59 -5.64
C ASP A 92 -10.24 9.81 -4.50
N ILE A 93 -9.47 10.49 -3.65
CA ILE A 93 -8.95 9.83 -2.44
C ILE A 93 -10.10 9.41 -1.55
N ARG A 94 -11.06 10.30 -1.35
CA ARG A 94 -12.22 10.02 -0.51
C ARG A 94 -13.05 8.86 -1.07
N VAL A 95 -13.30 8.87 -2.37
CA VAL A 95 -14.08 7.82 -3.01
C VAL A 95 -13.37 6.47 -2.88
N ALA A 96 -12.06 6.44 -3.08
CA ALA A 96 -11.30 5.21 -2.95
C ALA A 96 -11.34 4.70 -1.50
N ASN A 97 -11.18 5.60 -0.54
CA ASN A 97 -11.25 5.22 0.88
C ASN A 97 -12.60 4.63 1.22
N GLU A 98 -13.68 5.24 0.75
CA GLU A 98 -15.03 4.76 1.03
C GLU A 98 -15.26 3.38 0.41
N TRP A 99 -14.81 3.19 -0.82
CA TRP A 99 -14.94 1.90 -1.47
C TRP A 99 -14.21 0.82 -0.68
N LEU A 100 -13.00 1.13 -0.25
CA LEU A 100 -12.19 0.17 0.50
C LEU A 100 -12.87 -0.22 1.81
N VAL A 101 -13.31 0.77 2.57
CA VAL A 101 -13.89 0.51 3.90
C VAL A 101 -15.24 -0.17 3.78
N ARG A 102 -16.06 0.19 2.80
CA ARG A 102 -17.42 -0.37 2.68
C ARG A 102 -17.43 -1.70 1.96
N GLU A 103 -16.67 -1.81 0.86
CA GLU A 103 -16.79 -2.98 0.00
C GLU A 103 -15.73 -4.02 0.28
N ARG A 104 -14.67 -3.66 0.98
CA ARG A 104 -13.54 -4.56 1.20
C ARG A 104 -13.16 -4.66 2.67
N SER A 105 -14.10 -4.39 3.57
CA SER A 105 -13.81 -4.44 5.01
C SER A 105 -13.35 -5.83 5.45
N GLU A 106 -13.88 -6.89 4.86
CA GLU A 106 -13.46 -8.24 5.21
C GLU A 106 -12.01 -8.48 4.84
N ASN A 107 -11.55 -7.91 3.72
CA ASN A 107 -10.15 -8.02 3.34
C ASN A 107 -9.26 -7.29 4.34
N LEU A 108 -9.70 -6.12 4.80
CA LEU A 108 -8.95 -5.36 5.79
C LEU A 108 -8.89 -6.11 7.12
N ASP A 109 -10.00 -6.69 7.53
CA ASP A 109 -10.06 -7.47 8.77
C ASP A 109 -9.13 -8.68 8.69
N ARG A 110 -9.10 -9.35 7.54
CA ARG A 110 -8.23 -10.50 7.36
C ARG A 110 -6.76 -10.10 7.43
N GLN A 111 -6.39 -8.97 6.83
CA GLN A 111 -5.03 -8.47 6.94
C GLN A 111 -4.65 -8.21 8.40
N ASP A 112 -5.56 -7.57 9.13
CA ASP A 112 -5.30 -7.25 10.52
C ASP A 112 -5.16 -8.52 11.37
N ALA A 113 -5.86 -9.59 11.00
CA ALA A 113 -5.79 -10.85 11.74
C ALA A 113 -4.59 -11.71 11.35
N GLU A 114 -4.24 -11.73 10.06
CA GLU A 114 -3.26 -12.68 9.54
C GLU A 114 -1.87 -12.10 9.39
N GLU A 115 -1.76 -10.81 9.14
CA GLU A 115 -0.46 -10.18 8.89
C GLU A 115 0.05 -9.45 10.11
N VAL A 116 0.05 -10.15 11.23
CA VAL A 116 0.62 -9.58 12.45
C VAL A 116 2.00 -10.19 12.65
N ALA A 117 2.94 -9.36 13.12
CA ALA A 117 4.26 -9.85 13.44
C ALA A 117 4.11 -10.96 14.49
N PRO A 118 4.96 -11.99 14.44
CA PRO A 118 4.89 -13.04 15.46
C PRO A 118 4.94 -12.43 16.84
N VAL A 119 4.08 -12.94 17.73
CA VAL A 119 4.03 -12.43 19.08
C VAL A 119 5.36 -12.71 19.73
N GLN A 120 5.94 -11.70 20.36
CA GLN A 120 7.17 -11.89 21.08
C GLN A 120 6.90 -12.85 22.25
N SER A 121 7.80 -13.78 22.40
CA SER A 121 7.66 -14.70 23.52
C SER A 121 7.67 -13.94 24.82
N ARG A 122 6.77 -14.31 25.68
CA ARG A 122 6.66 -13.70 27.00
C ARG A 122 7.40 -14.53 28.01
#